data_0e2f987f4d7886c8ca3b6ab7f45fe39c
#
_entry.id   0e2f987f4d7886c8ca3b6ab7f45fe39c
#
_cell.length_a   1.000
_cell.length_b   1.000
_cell.length_c   1.000
_cell.angle_alpha   90.00
_cell.angle_beta   90.00
_cell.angle_gamma   90.00
#
_symmetry.space_group_name_H-M   'P 1'
#
loop_
_entity.id
_entity.type
_entity.pdbx_description
1 polymer ?
#
loop_
_entity_poly.entity_id
_entity_poly.type
_entity_poly.pdbx_seq_one_letter_code
_entity_poly.pdbx_strand_id
1 'polypeptide(L)'
;MADLAYMRQWVAERTGVEAFIEPKTTVTDVTVVLVAGDGEWTRRRAGGDAGARRLTDRLKIPVYDVQKVGYPQRMRDYDARRRIERERAVRRELEDR
;
A
#
# COMPACT_ATOMS: atom_id res chain seq x y z
N MET A 1 -2.95 18.57 -4.30
CA MET A 1 -3.52 17.36 -4.90
C MET A 1 -4.04 16.43 -3.82
N ALA A 2 -5.23 15.91 -4.02
CA ALA A 2 -5.91 15.06 -3.03
C ALA A 2 -5.09 13.81 -2.65
N ASP A 3 -4.42 13.20 -3.63
CA ASP A 3 -3.64 11.98 -3.40
C ASP A 3 -2.42 12.24 -2.53
N LEU A 4 -1.75 13.37 -2.69
CA LEU A 4 -0.61 13.73 -1.85
C LEU A 4 -1.04 13.97 -0.40
N ALA A 5 -2.14 14.68 -0.19
CA ALA A 5 -2.68 14.92 1.15
C ALA A 5 -3.06 13.62 1.83
N TYR A 6 -3.75 12.73 1.12
CA TYR A 6 -4.11 11.40 1.63
C TYR A 6 -2.86 10.59 2.01
N MET A 7 -1.86 10.56 1.14
CA MET A 7 -0.65 9.79 1.40
C MET A 7 0.16 10.34 2.56
N ARG A 8 0.26 11.66 2.69
CA ARG A 8 0.93 12.27 3.85
C ARG A 8 0.23 11.90 5.16
N GLN A 9 -1.08 11.95 5.18
CA GLN A 9 -1.87 11.57 6.34
C GLN A 9 -1.63 10.09 6.67
N TRP A 10 -1.68 9.24 5.67
CA TRP A 10 -1.47 7.80 5.82
C TRP A 10 -0.10 7.49 6.42
N VAL A 11 0.95 8.15 5.93
CA VAL A 11 2.32 8.01 6.44
C VAL A 11 2.42 8.52 7.87
N ALA A 12 1.79 9.68 8.16
CA ALA A 12 1.85 10.30 9.47
C ALA A 12 1.20 9.44 10.57
N GLU A 13 0.20 8.66 10.22
CA GLU A 13 -0.54 7.81 11.16
C GLU A 13 0.12 6.45 11.39
N ARG A 14 1.20 6.13 10.68
CA ARG A 14 1.84 4.82 10.71
C ARG A 14 3.34 4.94 10.86
N THR A 15 4.01 3.82 11.15
CA THR A 15 5.46 3.77 11.29
C THR A 15 6.07 2.81 10.28
N GLY A 16 7.33 3.07 9.89
CA GLY A 16 8.08 2.19 9.01
C GLY A 16 7.52 2.10 7.60
N VAL A 17 6.91 3.19 7.09
CA VAL A 17 6.29 3.19 5.77
C VAL A 17 7.34 3.26 4.68
N GLU A 18 7.19 2.40 3.67
CA GLU A 18 8.01 2.40 2.46
C GLU A 18 7.07 2.46 1.25
N ALA A 19 7.55 3.11 0.18
CA ALA A 19 6.79 3.23 -1.07
C ALA A 19 7.31 2.25 -2.12
N PHE A 20 6.39 1.64 -2.85
CA PHE A 20 6.71 0.74 -3.96
C PHE A 20 6.00 1.25 -5.21
N ILE A 21 6.77 1.55 -6.24
CA ILE A 21 6.23 2.05 -7.51
C ILE A 21 5.89 0.86 -8.39
N GLU A 22 4.64 0.80 -8.81
CA GLU A 22 4.13 -0.21 -9.75
C GLU A 22 4.11 0.41 -11.14
N PRO A 23 4.80 -0.18 -12.12
CA PRO A 23 4.89 0.39 -13.46
C PRO A 23 3.55 0.32 -14.19
N LYS A 24 3.44 1.15 -15.22
CA LYS A 24 2.30 1.15 -16.12
C LYS A 24 2.18 -0.20 -16.81
N THR A 25 0.92 -0.67 -16.95
CA THR A 25 0.58 -1.85 -17.76
C THR A 25 -0.31 -1.42 -18.92
N THR A 26 -0.76 -2.39 -19.73
CA THR A 26 -1.71 -2.10 -20.82
C THR A 26 -3.07 -1.62 -20.32
N VAL A 27 -3.43 -1.93 -19.08
CA VAL A 27 -4.75 -1.62 -18.51
C VAL A 27 -4.70 -0.67 -17.31
N THR A 28 -3.53 -0.47 -16.70
CA THR A 28 -3.39 0.38 -15.51
C THR A 28 -2.26 1.38 -15.68
N ASP A 29 -2.45 2.58 -15.13
CA ASP A 29 -1.41 3.60 -15.07
C ASP A 29 -0.44 3.30 -13.92
N VAL A 30 0.62 4.10 -13.81
CA VAL A 30 1.60 4.00 -12.72
C VAL A 30 0.89 4.25 -11.39
N THR A 31 1.15 3.39 -10.42
CA THR A 31 0.60 3.50 -9.07
C THR A 31 1.72 3.50 -8.04
N VAL A 32 1.45 4.08 -6.89
CA VAL A 32 2.32 4.04 -5.73
C VAL A 32 1.61 3.27 -4.62
N VAL A 33 2.28 2.23 -4.11
CA VAL A 33 1.81 1.44 -2.97
C VAL A 33 2.62 1.88 -1.75
N LEU A 34 1.94 2.26 -0.68
CA LEU A 34 2.57 2.55 0.61
C LEU A 34 2.37 1.34 1.50
N VAL A 35 3.44 0.84 2.10
CA VAL A 35 3.40 -0.33 2.99
C VAL A 35 3.99 0.05 4.33
N ALA A 36 3.21 -0.07 5.38
CA ALA A 36 3.64 0.23 6.75
C ALA A 36 4.48 -0.93 7.33
N GLY A 37 5.10 -0.67 8.46
CA GLY A 37 5.96 -1.67 9.13
C GLY A 37 5.25 -2.96 9.49
N ASP A 38 3.95 -2.90 9.78
CA ASP A 38 3.13 -4.10 10.08
C ASP A 38 2.58 -4.79 8.84
N GLY A 39 2.83 -4.23 7.65
CA GLY A 39 2.38 -4.77 6.38
C GLY A 39 1.08 -4.19 5.86
N GLU A 40 0.39 -3.35 6.63
CA GLU A 40 -0.79 -2.63 6.12
C GLU A 40 -0.39 -1.78 4.92
N TRP A 41 -1.26 -1.69 3.92
CA TRP A 41 -0.90 -1.00 2.69
C TRP A 41 -2.08 -0.28 2.05
N THR A 42 -1.74 0.69 1.22
CA THR A 42 -2.71 1.43 0.40
C THR A 42 -2.10 1.69 -0.98
N ARG A 43 -2.93 1.89 -1.98
CA ARG A 43 -2.50 2.12 -3.36
C ARG A 43 -3.23 3.33 -3.94
N ARG A 44 -2.49 4.17 -4.66
CA ARG A 44 -3.05 5.34 -5.36
C ARG A 44 -2.38 5.54 -6.71
N ARG A 45 -3.14 6.06 -7.65
CA ARG A 45 -2.60 6.47 -8.95
C ARG A 45 -1.68 7.66 -8.75
N ALA A 46 -0.60 7.68 -9.54
CA ALA A 46 0.47 8.65 -9.34
C ALA A 46 0.52 9.75 -10.42
N GLY A 47 -0.22 9.62 -11.51
CA GLY A 47 -0.12 10.53 -12.63
C GLY A 47 1.15 10.29 -13.45
N GLY A 48 1.43 9.03 -13.81
CA GLY A 48 2.60 8.61 -14.57
C GLY A 48 3.87 8.57 -13.73
N ASP A 49 5.00 8.32 -14.38
CA ASP A 49 6.31 8.23 -13.72
C ASP A 49 6.70 9.55 -13.05
N ALA A 50 6.45 10.67 -13.71
CA ALA A 50 6.75 11.99 -13.15
C ALA A 50 5.92 12.29 -11.91
N GLY A 51 4.64 11.91 -11.92
CA GLY A 51 3.76 12.03 -10.77
C GLY A 51 4.22 11.18 -9.59
N ALA A 52 4.61 9.94 -9.86
CA ALA A 52 5.14 9.03 -8.85
C ALA A 52 6.39 9.62 -8.18
N ARG A 53 7.30 10.16 -8.98
CA ARG A 53 8.53 10.78 -8.48
C ARG A 53 8.22 11.99 -7.60
N ARG A 54 7.31 12.86 -8.04
CA ARG A 54 6.91 14.02 -7.24
C ARG A 54 6.28 13.62 -5.90
N LEU A 55 5.39 12.63 -5.92
CA LEU A 55 4.75 12.12 -4.70
C LEU A 55 5.77 11.56 -3.72
N THR A 56 6.63 10.67 -4.19
CA THR A 56 7.60 10.00 -3.31
C THR A 56 8.66 10.96 -2.78
N ASP A 57 9.10 11.94 -3.57
CA ASP A 57 10.03 12.98 -3.11
C ASP A 57 9.44 13.79 -1.95
N ARG A 58 8.15 14.06 -2.01
CA ARG A 58 7.47 14.86 -0.97
C ARG A 58 7.18 14.08 0.29
N LEU A 59 7.03 12.76 0.19
CA LEU A 59 6.76 11.90 1.35
C LEU A 59 8.02 11.65 2.18
N LYS A 60 9.20 11.78 1.61
CA LYS A 60 10.51 11.60 2.28
C LYS A 60 10.63 10.25 2.98
N ILE A 61 10.19 9.20 2.30
CA ILE A 61 10.28 7.82 2.77
C ILE A 61 11.08 7.01 1.76
N PRO A 62 11.58 5.81 2.14
CA PRO A 62 12.25 4.93 1.17
C PRO A 62 11.32 4.56 0.03
N VAL A 63 11.86 4.53 -1.19
CA VAL A 63 11.11 4.29 -2.42
C VAL A 63 11.80 3.18 -3.20
N TYR A 64 11.02 2.21 -3.64
CA TYR A 64 11.50 1.05 -4.39
C TYR A 64 10.67 0.86 -5.65
N ASP A 65 11.28 0.25 -6.66
CA ASP A 65 10.60 -0.20 -7.87
C ASP A 65 10.21 -1.66 -7.66
N VAL A 66 8.92 -1.95 -7.72
CA VAL A 66 8.41 -3.30 -7.46
C VAL A 66 8.93 -4.33 -8.45
N GLN A 67 9.28 -3.92 -9.66
CA GLN A 67 9.87 -4.84 -10.66
C GLN A 67 11.26 -5.29 -10.25
N LYS A 68 12.00 -4.48 -9.48
CA LYS A 68 13.36 -4.80 -9.05
C LYS A 68 13.39 -5.57 -7.75
N VAL A 69 12.54 -5.22 -6.80
CA VAL A 69 12.61 -5.78 -5.44
C VAL A 69 11.41 -6.64 -5.05
N GLY A 70 10.32 -6.59 -5.83
CA GLY A 70 9.07 -7.28 -5.49
C GLY A 70 8.33 -6.60 -4.34
N TYR A 71 7.19 -7.17 -3.98
CA TYR A 71 6.44 -6.71 -2.82
C TYR A 71 7.05 -7.29 -1.54
N PRO A 72 7.05 -6.53 -0.44
CA PRO A 72 7.60 -7.05 0.81
C PRO A 72 6.72 -8.16 1.39
N GLN A 73 7.37 -9.16 2.01
CA GLN A 73 6.66 -10.31 2.60
C GLN A 73 5.64 -9.86 3.65
N ARG A 74 5.93 -8.82 4.42
CA ARG A 74 5.03 -8.32 5.45
C ARG A 74 3.66 -7.89 4.90
N MET A 75 3.62 -7.45 3.63
CA MET A 75 2.37 -7.09 2.96
C MET A 75 1.49 -8.33 2.74
N ARG A 76 2.09 -9.42 2.30
CA ARG A 76 1.38 -10.70 2.13
C ARG A 76 0.92 -11.26 3.46
N ASP A 77 1.77 -11.17 4.48
CA ASP A 77 1.45 -11.64 5.82
C ASP A 77 0.29 -10.86 6.44
N TYR A 78 0.26 -9.56 6.21
CA TYR A 78 -0.84 -8.70 6.63
C TYR A 78 -2.15 -9.13 5.97
N ASP A 79 -2.14 -9.33 4.66
CA ASP A 79 -3.33 -9.76 3.92
C ASP A 79 -3.82 -11.12 4.40
N ALA A 80 -2.90 -12.04 4.67
CA ALA A 80 -3.23 -13.38 5.18
C ALA A 80 -3.89 -13.27 6.56
N ARG A 81 -3.35 -12.46 7.47
CA ARG A 81 -3.93 -12.24 8.80
C ARG A 81 -5.33 -11.63 8.69
N ARG A 82 -5.51 -10.64 7.83
CA ARG A 82 -6.82 -9.99 7.63
C ARG A 82 -7.85 -10.99 7.12
N ARG A 83 -7.46 -11.85 6.20
CA ARG A 83 -8.35 -12.89 5.66
C ARG A 83 -8.78 -13.86 6.76
N ILE A 84 -7.83 -14.34 7.58
CA ILE A 84 -8.11 -15.26 8.68
C ILE A 84 -9.06 -14.60 9.70
N GLU A 85 -8.82 -13.36 10.05
CA GLU A 85 -9.66 -12.60 10.97
C GLU A 85 -11.09 -12.48 10.45
N ARG A 86 -11.24 -12.18 9.14
CA ARG A 86 -12.58 -12.10 8.51
C ARG A 86 -13.30 -13.45 8.54
N GLU A 87 -12.60 -14.52 8.23
CA GLU A 87 -13.17 -15.87 8.26
C GLU A 87 -13.64 -16.24 9.66
N ARG A 88 -12.84 -15.92 10.68
CA ARG A 88 -13.21 -16.17 12.09
C ARG A 88 -14.41 -15.34 12.52
N ALA A 89 -14.49 -14.09 12.10
CA ALA A 89 -15.61 -13.20 12.40
C ALA A 89 -16.91 -13.72 11.79
N VAL A 90 -16.85 -14.14 10.52
CA VAL A 90 -18.02 -14.73 9.83
C VAL A 90 -18.46 -16.01 10.53
N ARG A 91 -17.53 -16.88 10.90
CA ARG A 91 -17.84 -18.12 11.60
C ARG A 91 -18.54 -17.86 12.94
N ARG A 92 -18.02 -16.91 13.73
CA ARG A 92 -18.64 -16.53 15.01
C ARG A 92 -20.05 -16.00 14.81
N GLU A 93 -20.26 -15.17 13.81
CA GLU A 93 -21.59 -14.65 13.48
C GLU A 93 -22.57 -15.76 13.14
N LEU A 94 -22.12 -16.73 12.35
CA LEU A 94 -22.96 -17.89 11.99
C LEU A 94 -23.29 -18.78 13.20
N GLU A 95 -22.33 -18.94 14.13
CA GLU A 95 -22.54 -19.76 15.35
C GLU A 95 -23.51 -19.10 16.34
N ASP A 96 -23.57 -17.76 16.34
CA ASP A 96 -24.41 -16.98 17.25
C ASP A 96 -25.89 -16.87 16.78
N ARG A 97 -26.23 -17.40 15.63
CA ARG A 97 -27.60 -17.37 15.10
C ARG A 97 -28.48 -18.46 15.65
#